data_2d39b0b1db64bac905590fb93250db04
#
_entry.id   2d39b0b1db64bac905590fb93250db04
#
_cell.length_a   1.000
_cell.length_b   1.000
_cell.length_c   1.000
_cell.angle_alpha   90.00
_cell.angle_beta   90.00
_cell.angle_gamma   90.00
#
_symmetry.space_group_name_H-M   'P 1'
#
loop_
_entity.id
_entity.type
_entity.pdbx_description
1 polymer ?
#
loop_
_entity_poly.entity_id
_entity_poly.type
_entity_poly.pdbx_seq_one_letter_code
_entity_poly.pdbx_strand_id
1 'polypeptide(L)'
;MQSGKIVVQNLYKVFGQQPQEAIDLLKQGWSKEKILAERGAVIGVSDVSFSVNEGEIFVLMGLSGSGKSTLIRLINRLIEPTAGDVFIDGQNVAKLPKSQLIDLRRRDMSMVFQSFALMPSRCVLDNAAFGLEVAGKSKKEREKRAMEVLEQVGLASFAHKYPHELSGGMQQRVGLARALAVDPSMIIMDEAFSALDPLKRREMQDVLLDLQKKHSRTIIFVSHDIEEAMRIGSRIGIMEGGKLIQVGTPQEIIENPANDYVRNFFNTVDCSRYLTAGQLKSDSVPLFVHNGKAPDAQMVCQKLQALDKHYAFIVDEKNNFRGSISLEKIALLVEGGRTLDLEQNLLKHIDPVPEDLPLDSVIQRLVINEGPIPVIDQSGRYSGAISKGRLLSRLRGE
;
A
#
# COMPACT_ATOMS: atom_id res chain seq x y z
N MET A 1 -14.14 -20.53 -3.20
CA MET A 1 -12.68 -20.60 -2.93
C MET A 1 -12.13 -19.24 -3.28
N GLN A 2 -11.36 -18.60 -2.40
CA GLN A 2 -10.65 -17.37 -2.77
C GLN A 2 -9.72 -17.70 -3.95
N SER A 3 -9.87 -17.00 -5.06
CA SER A 3 -8.98 -17.10 -6.20
C SER A 3 -7.81 -16.13 -5.98
N GLY A 4 -6.57 -16.59 -6.20
CA GLY A 4 -5.37 -15.75 -6.06
C GLY A 4 -4.13 -16.53 -6.48
N LYS A 5 -3.05 -15.80 -6.78
CA LYS A 5 -1.73 -16.39 -7.07
C LYS A 5 -1.19 -17.17 -5.87
N ILE A 6 -1.39 -16.60 -4.67
CA ILE A 6 -1.02 -17.20 -3.39
C ILE A 6 -2.26 -17.24 -2.53
N VAL A 7 -2.59 -18.40 -1.96
CA VAL A 7 -3.72 -18.57 -1.03
C VAL A 7 -3.24 -19.29 0.21
N VAL A 8 -3.39 -18.65 1.35
CA VAL A 8 -3.07 -19.18 2.68
C VAL A 8 -4.37 -19.50 3.38
N GLN A 9 -4.50 -20.72 3.93
CA GLN A 9 -5.73 -21.19 4.58
C GLN A 9 -5.45 -21.80 5.94
N ASN A 10 -6.03 -21.20 6.98
CA ASN A 10 -5.98 -21.66 8.38
C ASN A 10 -4.58 -22.09 8.82
N LEU A 11 -3.57 -21.26 8.50
CA LEU A 11 -2.17 -21.59 8.69
C LEU A 11 -1.76 -21.42 10.15
N TYR A 12 -1.13 -22.47 10.70
CA TYR A 12 -0.60 -22.47 12.06
C TYR A 12 0.88 -22.84 12.05
N LYS A 13 1.65 -22.20 12.94
CA LYS A 13 2.99 -22.64 13.30
C LYS A 13 3.19 -22.58 14.80
N VAL A 14 3.47 -23.72 15.35
CA VAL A 14 3.85 -23.89 16.76
C VAL A 14 5.25 -24.47 16.82
N PHE A 15 6.10 -23.88 17.65
CA PHE A 15 7.42 -24.37 17.97
C PHE A 15 7.40 -25.00 19.38
N GLY A 16 7.97 -26.17 19.55
CA GLY A 16 8.01 -26.89 20.81
C GLY A 16 7.56 -28.35 20.66
N GLN A 17 7.44 -29.02 21.80
CA GLN A 17 6.90 -30.37 21.86
C GLN A 17 5.37 -30.34 21.77
N GLN A 18 4.76 -31.36 21.17
CA GLN A 18 3.29 -31.51 21.03
C GLN A 18 2.58 -30.33 20.39
N PRO A 19 3.00 -29.90 19.18
CA PRO A 19 2.46 -28.69 18.55
C PRO A 19 0.96 -28.77 18.23
N GLN A 20 0.41 -29.98 18.02
CA GLN A 20 -1.01 -30.15 17.76
C GLN A 20 -1.86 -29.90 19.02
N GLU A 21 -1.42 -30.36 20.19
CA GLU A 21 -2.09 -30.06 21.47
C GLU A 21 -2.17 -28.56 21.74
N ALA A 22 -1.09 -27.82 21.42
CA ALA A 22 -1.09 -26.37 21.58
C ALA A 22 -2.11 -25.67 20.65
N ILE A 23 -2.36 -26.18 19.45
CA ILE A 23 -3.43 -25.67 18.56
C ILE A 23 -4.81 -25.95 19.19
N ASP A 24 -5.02 -27.13 19.75
CA ASP A 24 -6.30 -27.47 20.36
C ASP A 24 -6.57 -26.62 21.60
N LEU A 25 -5.56 -26.33 22.42
CA LEU A 25 -5.65 -25.39 23.54
C LEU A 25 -5.97 -23.96 23.08
N LEU A 26 -5.36 -23.46 21.95
CA LEU A 26 -5.72 -22.18 21.34
C LEU A 26 -7.20 -22.13 20.95
N LYS A 27 -7.72 -23.21 20.36
CA LYS A 27 -9.15 -23.31 19.98
C LYS A 27 -10.08 -23.33 21.18
N GLN A 28 -9.61 -23.82 22.34
CA GLN A 28 -10.30 -23.77 23.61
C GLN A 28 -10.22 -22.41 24.33
N GLY A 29 -9.56 -21.41 23.70
CA GLY A 29 -9.45 -20.06 24.23
C GLY A 29 -8.26 -19.81 25.18
N TRP A 30 -7.29 -20.72 25.26
CA TRP A 30 -6.07 -20.45 26.02
C TRP A 30 -5.25 -19.34 25.37
N SER A 31 -4.67 -18.46 26.21
CA SER A 31 -3.73 -17.44 25.71
C SER A 31 -2.38 -18.07 25.35
N LYS A 32 -1.62 -17.41 24.49
CA LYS A 32 -0.27 -17.84 24.08
C LYS A 32 0.69 -17.90 25.26
N GLU A 33 0.58 -16.94 26.16
CA GLU A 33 1.38 -16.83 27.38
C GLU A 33 1.13 -18.02 28.28
N LYS A 34 -0.14 -18.43 28.43
CA LYS A 34 -0.51 -19.60 29.21
C LYS A 34 0.01 -20.89 28.57
N ILE A 35 -0.12 -21.04 27.26
CA ILE A 35 0.42 -22.19 26.51
C ILE A 35 1.94 -22.26 26.64
N LEU A 36 2.64 -21.13 26.53
CA LEU A 36 4.08 -21.09 26.75
C LEU A 36 4.48 -21.50 28.15
N ALA A 37 3.79 -20.95 29.16
CA ALA A 37 4.09 -21.26 30.58
C ALA A 37 3.83 -22.72 30.96
N GLU A 38 2.74 -23.30 30.49
CA GLU A 38 2.31 -24.65 30.91
C GLU A 38 2.81 -25.77 30.00
N ARG A 39 3.10 -25.46 28.70
CA ARG A 39 3.48 -26.46 27.69
C ARG A 39 4.83 -26.19 27.04
N GLY A 40 5.47 -25.04 27.31
CA GLY A 40 6.73 -24.67 26.67
C GLY A 40 6.60 -24.50 25.15
N ALA A 41 5.40 -24.31 24.62
CA ALA A 41 5.13 -24.20 23.22
C ALA A 41 5.00 -22.71 22.78
N VAL A 42 5.75 -22.28 21.76
CA VAL A 42 5.72 -20.94 21.22
C VAL A 42 4.83 -20.90 19.98
N ILE A 43 3.81 -20.05 20.01
CA ILE A 43 2.90 -19.85 18.88
C ILE A 43 3.48 -18.78 17.96
N GLY A 44 4.00 -19.19 16.83
CA GLY A 44 4.57 -18.26 15.81
C GLY A 44 3.51 -17.70 14.88
N VAL A 45 2.58 -18.55 14.40
CA VAL A 45 1.45 -18.18 13.53
C VAL A 45 0.20 -18.91 14.00
N SER A 46 -0.93 -18.22 14.03
CA SER A 46 -2.20 -18.74 14.58
C SER A 46 -3.36 -18.34 13.69
N ASP A 47 -3.94 -19.33 13.01
CA ASP A 47 -5.15 -19.22 12.16
C ASP A 47 -5.09 -18.11 11.11
N VAL A 48 -4.00 -18.08 10.37
CA VAL A 48 -3.81 -17.04 9.33
C VAL A 48 -4.39 -17.52 8.01
N SER A 49 -5.28 -16.70 7.44
CA SER A 49 -5.89 -16.93 6.13
C SER A 49 -5.93 -15.62 5.32
N PHE A 50 -5.41 -15.65 4.09
CA PHE A 50 -5.48 -14.53 3.13
C PHE A 50 -5.14 -15.01 1.73
N SER A 51 -5.36 -14.13 0.74
CA SER A 51 -4.94 -14.35 -0.63
C SER A 51 -4.16 -13.15 -1.17
N VAL A 52 -3.24 -13.42 -2.10
CA VAL A 52 -2.50 -12.41 -2.86
C VAL A 52 -2.82 -12.64 -4.34
N ASN A 53 -3.22 -11.58 -5.03
CA ASN A 53 -3.55 -11.64 -6.46
C ASN A 53 -2.29 -11.65 -7.32
N GLU A 54 -2.43 -12.07 -8.57
CA GLU A 54 -1.34 -11.96 -9.54
C GLU A 54 -0.98 -10.49 -9.79
N GLY A 55 0.32 -10.17 -9.83
CA GLY A 55 0.80 -8.80 -10.05
C GLY A 55 0.63 -7.87 -8.84
N GLU A 56 0.15 -8.35 -7.71
CA GLU A 56 -0.05 -7.55 -6.50
C GLU A 56 1.24 -7.40 -5.70
N ILE A 57 1.48 -6.21 -5.13
CA ILE A 57 2.43 -6.02 -4.02
C ILE A 57 1.63 -6.10 -2.73
N PHE A 58 1.70 -7.23 -2.06
CA PHE A 58 1.09 -7.45 -0.75
C PHE A 58 2.11 -7.17 0.36
N VAL A 59 1.85 -6.13 1.17
CA VAL A 59 2.75 -5.78 2.26
C VAL A 59 2.28 -6.40 3.57
N LEU A 60 3.16 -7.14 4.23
CA LEU A 60 2.90 -7.74 5.53
C LEU A 60 3.55 -6.90 6.64
N MET A 61 2.72 -6.34 7.51
CA MET A 61 3.13 -5.41 8.56
C MET A 61 2.86 -5.94 9.96
N GLY A 62 3.48 -5.31 10.96
CA GLY A 62 3.27 -5.56 12.39
C GLY A 62 4.55 -5.33 13.18
N LEU A 63 4.45 -5.27 14.50
CA LEU A 63 5.59 -5.07 15.38
C LEU A 63 6.59 -6.24 15.32
N SER A 64 7.79 -6.05 15.87
CA SER A 64 8.76 -7.14 16.03
C SER A 64 8.14 -8.28 16.84
N GLY A 65 8.37 -9.52 16.42
CA GLY A 65 7.78 -10.71 17.07
C GLY A 65 6.33 -11.00 16.68
N SER A 66 5.67 -10.23 15.81
CA SER A 66 4.28 -10.49 15.39
C SER A 66 4.09 -11.74 14.51
N GLY A 67 5.18 -12.40 14.07
CA GLY A 67 5.12 -13.64 13.29
C GLY A 67 5.36 -13.47 11.77
N LYS A 68 5.61 -12.27 11.26
CA LYS A 68 5.80 -11.96 9.82
C LYS A 68 6.84 -12.85 9.14
N SER A 69 8.07 -12.87 9.66
CA SER A 69 9.17 -13.67 9.09
C SER A 69 8.89 -15.18 9.20
N THR A 70 8.16 -15.61 10.23
CA THR A 70 7.68 -16.99 10.31
C THR A 70 6.67 -17.28 9.20
N LEU A 71 5.69 -16.39 8.99
CA LEU A 71 4.64 -16.55 7.98
C LEU A 71 5.23 -16.65 6.57
N ILE A 72 6.15 -15.77 6.18
CA ILE A 72 6.76 -15.84 4.85
C ILE A 72 7.61 -17.09 4.65
N ARG A 73 8.27 -17.60 5.72
CA ARG A 73 9.01 -18.85 5.69
C ARG A 73 8.10 -20.09 5.64
N LEU A 74 6.86 -19.98 6.07
CA LEU A 74 5.83 -21.00 5.83
C LEU A 74 5.34 -20.98 4.40
N ILE A 75 5.13 -19.78 3.81
CA ILE A 75 4.66 -19.63 2.42
C ILE A 75 5.65 -20.27 1.43
N ASN A 76 6.95 -20.05 1.58
CA ASN A 76 7.95 -20.70 0.75
C ASN A 76 8.38 -22.08 1.29
N ARG A 77 7.75 -22.54 2.39
CA ARG A 77 8.00 -23.80 3.09
C ARG A 77 9.47 -23.99 3.52
N LEU A 78 10.20 -22.91 3.78
CA LEU A 78 11.50 -23.01 4.50
C LEU A 78 11.30 -23.54 5.92
N ILE A 79 10.13 -23.29 6.49
CA ILE A 79 9.62 -23.90 7.73
C ILE A 79 8.33 -24.65 7.38
N GLU A 80 8.17 -25.87 7.89
CA GLU A 80 6.95 -26.63 7.69
C GLU A 80 5.83 -26.11 8.58
N PRO A 81 4.60 -25.93 8.06
CA PRO A 81 3.45 -25.57 8.89
C PRO A 81 3.10 -26.70 9.86
N THR A 82 2.54 -26.33 11.01
CA THR A 82 1.98 -27.29 11.95
C THR A 82 0.60 -27.76 11.49
N ALA A 83 -0.21 -26.83 10.95
CA ALA A 83 -1.49 -27.10 10.33
C ALA A 83 -1.84 -26.03 9.30
N GLY A 84 -2.83 -26.30 8.47
CA GLY A 84 -3.26 -25.40 7.38
C GLY A 84 -2.53 -25.67 6.07
N ASP A 85 -2.93 -24.92 5.06
CA ASP A 85 -2.49 -25.12 3.69
C ASP A 85 -2.01 -23.81 3.05
N VAL A 86 -1.04 -23.92 2.14
CA VAL A 86 -0.54 -22.83 1.31
C VAL A 86 -0.61 -23.27 -0.15
N PHE A 87 -1.34 -22.52 -0.96
CA PHE A 87 -1.45 -22.78 -2.40
C PHE A 87 -0.71 -21.68 -3.17
N ILE A 88 0.05 -22.08 -4.17
CA ILE A 88 0.69 -21.19 -5.13
C ILE A 88 0.33 -21.73 -6.52
N ASP A 89 -0.29 -20.89 -7.35
CA ASP A 89 -0.88 -21.29 -8.63
C ASP A 89 -1.75 -22.55 -8.52
N GLY A 90 -2.54 -22.65 -7.45
CA GLY A 90 -3.40 -23.79 -7.17
C GLY A 90 -2.68 -25.05 -6.65
N GLN A 91 -1.35 -25.08 -6.58
CA GLN A 91 -0.58 -26.20 -6.04
C GLN A 91 -0.41 -26.05 -4.53
N ASN A 92 -0.78 -27.06 -3.76
CA ASN A 92 -0.59 -27.06 -2.31
C ASN A 92 0.87 -27.29 -1.93
N VAL A 93 1.58 -26.18 -1.66
CA VAL A 93 3.01 -26.19 -1.31
C VAL A 93 3.29 -26.94 -0.02
N ALA A 94 2.36 -26.89 0.95
CA ALA A 94 2.53 -27.57 2.24
C ALA A 94 2.64 -29.11 2.08
N LYS A 95 2.05 -29.67 1.02
CA LYS A 95 1.96 -31.12 0.76
C LYS A 95 2.85 -31.60 -0.38
N LEU A 96 3.58 -30.71 -1.07
CA LEU A 96 4.43 -31.11 -2.18
C LEU A 96 5.58 -32.04 -1.74
N PRO A 97 5.92 -33.05 -2.52
CA PRO A 97 7.16 -33.80 -2.37
C PRO A 97 8.39 -32.87 -2.46
N LYS A 98 9.47 -33.23 -1.76
CA LYS A 98 10.67 -32.38 -1.65
C LYS A 98 11.27 -32.01 -3.02
N SER A 99 11.28 -32.93 -3.98
CA SER A 99 11.78 -32.67 -5.35
C SER A 99 10.95 -31.60 -6.06
N GLN A 100 9.61 -31.74 -6.06
CA GLN A 100 8.71 -30.77 -6.68
C GLN A 100 8.76 -29.40 -6.01
N LEU A 101 8.94 -29.36 -4.68
CA LEU A 101 9.14 -28.11 -3.94
C LEU A 101 10.44 -27.40 -4.34
N ILE A 102 11.52 -28.15 -4.56
CA ILE A 102 12.78 -27.60 -5.04
C ILE A 102 12.62 -27.00 -6.43
N ASP A 103 11.93 -27.70 -7.32
CA ASP A 103 11.67 -27.24 -8.69
C ASP A 103 10.80 -26.00 -8.71
N LEU A 104 9.73 -25.96 -7.89
CA LEU A 104 8.88 -24.78 -7.72
C LEU A 104 9.69 -23.56 -7.25
N ARG A 105 10.54 -23.74 -6.23
CA ARG A 105 11.39 -22.66 -5.71
C ARG A 105 12.41 -22.17 -6.73
N ARG A 106 12.98 -23.06 -7.54
CA ARG A 106 13.95 -22.68 -8.58
C ARG A 106 13.33 -21.90 -9.71
N ARG A 107 12.10 -22.22 -10.09
CA ARG A 107 11.42 -21.64 -11.24
C ARG A 107 10.61 -20.41 -10.90
N ASP A 108 9.83 -20.46 -9.82
CA ASP A 108 8.73 -19.52 -9.60
C ASP A 108 8.95 -18.59 -8.40
N MET A 109 9.92 -18.89 -7.54
CA MET A 109 10.12 -18.13 -6.29
C MET A 109 11.51 -17.54 -6.18
N SER A 110 11.58 -16.29 -5.74
CA SER A 110 12.83 -15.68 -5.29
C SER A 110 12.64 -15.00 -3.94
N MET A 111 13.74 -14.86 -3.22
CA MET A 111 13.74 -14.19 -1.92
C MET A 111 14.84 -13.15 -1.82
N VAL A 112 14.47 -11.95 -1.34
CA VAL A 112 15.39 -10.86 -0.98
C VAL A 112 15.41 -10.75 0.53
N PHE A 113 16.61 -10.78 1.11
CA PHE A 113 16.81 -10.81 2.56
C PHE A 113 17.23 -9.45 3.11
N GLN A 114 16.96 -9.21 4.36
CA GLN A 114 17.38 -8.02 5.12
C GLN A 114 18.92 -7.84 5.12
N SER A 115 19.67 -8.91 5.28
CA SER A 115 21.13 -8.90 5.39
C SER A 115 21.86 -9.08 4.05
N PHE A 116 21.32 -8.60 2.95
CA PHE A 116 21.82 -8.74 1.57
C PHE A 116 22.10 -10.19 1.14
N ALA A 117 22.62 -11.02 2.02
CA ALA A 117 22.98 -12.44 1.82
C ALA A 117 23.83 -12.66 0.54
N LEU A 118 24.73 -11.74 0.24
CA LEU A 118 25.65 -11.86 -0.88
C LEU A 118 26.81 -12.78 -0.52
N MET A 119 27.30 -13.52 -1.50
CA MET A 119 28.50 -14.34 -1.36
C MET A 119 29.74 -13.45 -1.46
N PRO A 120 30.52 -13.30 -0.37
CA PRO A 120 31.60 -12.33 -0.33
C PRO A 120 32.76 -12.68 -1.27
N SER A 121 32.94 -13.96 -1.59
CA SER A 121 33.98 -14.48 -2.50
C SER A 121 33.62 -14.41 -3.98
N ARG A 122 32.40 -13.95 -4.32
CA ARG A 122 31.90 -13.83 -5.68
C ARG A 122 31.71 -12.35 -6.06
N CYS A 123 32.03 -12.02 -7.31
CA CYS A 123 31.77 -10.68 -7.82
C CYS A 123 30.26 -10.41 -7.96
N VAL A 124 29.88 -9.16 -8.28
CA VAL A 124 28.49 -8.73 -8.46
C VAL A 124 27.77 -9.55 -9.54
N LEU A 125 28.44 -9.78 -10.68
CA LEU A 125 27.90 -10.57 -11.78
C LEU A 125 27.61 -12.00 -11.34
N ASP A 126 28.54 -12.65 -10.64
CA ASP A 126 28.38 -14.02 -10.16
C ASP A 126 27.32 -14.13 -9.06
N ASN A 127 27.20 -13.12 -8.20
CA ASN A 127 26.11 -13.04 -7.23
C ASN A 127 24.75 -12.93 -7.92
N ALA A 128 24.62 -12.07 -8.92
CA ALA A 128 23.37 -11.92 -9.69
C ALA A 128 23.03 -13.20 -10.49
N ALA A 129 24.06 -13.88 -11.03
CA ALA A 129 23.91 -15.11 -11.81
C ALA A 129 23.64 -16.37 -10.98
N PHE A 130 23.80 -16.32 -9.65
CA PHE A 130 23.81 -17.52 -8.80
C PHE A 130 22.55 -18.38 -8.89
N GLY A 131 21.35 -17.77 -8.92
CA GLY A 131 20.11 -18.53 -9.07
C GLY A 131 20.03 -19.31 -10.37
N LEU A 132 20.55 -18.75 -11.47
CA LEU A 132 20.63 -19.40 -12.77
C LEU A 132 21.70 -20.53 -12.79
N GLU A 133 22.78 -20.37 -12.03
CA GLU A 133 23.77 -21.43 -11.84
C GLU A 133 23.17 -22.64 -11.13
N VAL A 134 22.42 -22.41 -10.04
CA VAL A 134 21.69 -23.47 -9.32
C VAL A 134 20.62 -24.12 -10.22
N ALA A 135 20.03 -23.35 -11.16
CA ALA A 135 19.09 -23.88 -12.15
C ALA A 135 19.77 -24.63 -13.31
N GLY A 136 21.10 -24.76 -13.33
CA GLY A 136 21.86 -25.52 -14.33
C GLY A 136 22.05 -24.81 -15.66
N LYS A 137 21.87 -23.48 -15.74
CA LYS A 137 22.10 -22.70 -16.96
C LYS A 137 23.58 -22.61 -17.30
N SER A 138 23.89 -22.59 -18.61
CA SER A 138 25.26 -22.43 -19.08
C SER A 138 25.87 -21.09 -18.63
N LYS A 139 27.21 -21.04 -18.50
CA LYS A 139 27.92 -19.82 -18.06
C LYS A 139 27.55 -18.62 -18.94
N LYS A 140 27.53 -18.79 -20.25
CA LYS A 140 27.21 -17.73 -21.22
C LYS A 140 25.78 -17.20 -21.05
N GLU A 141 24.81 -18.06 -20.85
CA GLU A 141 23.38 -17.66 -20.66
C GLU A 141 23.20 -16.91 -19.32
N ARG A 142 23.78 -17.45 -18.23
CA ARG A 142 23.61 -16.83 -16.90
C ARG A 142 24.31 -15.49 -16.79
N GLU A 143 25.51 -15.33 -17.35
CA GLU A 143 26.23 -14.05 -17.37
C GLU A 143 25.50 -13.00 -18.21
N LYS A 144 24.99 -13.39 -19.40
CA LYS A 144 24.16 -12.50 -20.23
C LYS A 144 22.93 -12.02 -19.46
N ARG A 145 22.17 -12.94 -18.90
CA ARG A 145 20.94 -12.58 -18.15
C ARG A 145 21.23 -11.76 -16.90
N ALA A 146 22.27 -12.10 -16.16
CA ALA A 146 22.70 -11.35 -14.98
C ALA A 146 23.10 -9.90 -15.35
N MET A 147 23.81 -9.70 -16.47
CA MET A 147 24.16 -8.36 -16.95
C MET A 147 22.93 -7.55 -17.32
N GLU A 148 21.95 -8.11 -18.04
CA GLU A 148 20.68 -7.45 -18.37
C GLU A 148 19.95 -6.95 -17.11
N VAL A 149 19.93 -7.76 -16.05
CA VAL A 149 19.27 -7.38 -14.80
C VAL A 149 20.10 -6.36 -14.00
N LEU A 150 21.43 -6.47 -14.04
CA LEU A 150 22.31 -5.45 -13.43
C LEU A 150 22.16 -4.08 -14.09
N GLU A 151 21.91 -4.03 -15.40
CA GLU A 151 21.54 -2.79 -16.10
C GLU A 151 20.21 -2.22 -15.57
N GLN A 152 19.19 -3.06 -15.37
CA GLN A 152 17.88 -2.63 -14.85
C GLN A 152 17.96 -2.00 -13.46
N VAL A 153 18.89 -2.49 -12.61
CA VAL A 153 19.11 -1.95 -11.26
C VAL A 153 20.26 -0.90 -11.20
N GLY A 154 20.83 -0.51 -12.36
CA GLY A 154 21.86 0.51 -12.46
C GLY A 154 23.24 0.10 -11.95
N LEU A 155 23.60 -1.19 -12.02
CA LEU A 155 24.86 -1.74 -11.51
C LEU A 155 25.75 -2.42 -12.57
N ALA A 156 25.47 -2.26 -13.86
CA ALA A 156 26.25 -2.90 -14.93
C ALA A 156 27.75 -2.55 -14.87
N SER A 157 28.09 -1.28 -14.58
CA SER A 157 29.48 -0.82 -14.45
C SER A 157 30.24 -1.41 -13.25
N PHE A 158 29.53 -2.01 -12.29
CA PHE A 158 30.06 -2.63 -11.09
C PHE A 158 30.10 -4.16 -11.16
N ALA A 159 29.80 -4.76 -12.32
CA ALA A 159 29.64 -6.22 -12.50
C ALA A 159 30.82 -7.05 -11.96
N HIS A 160 32.04 -6.53 -12.08
CA HIS A 160 33.28 -7.24 -11.67
C HIS A 160 33.75 -6.84 -10.28
N LYS A 161 33.04 -5.95 -9.57
CA LYS A 161 33.32 -5.59 -8.19
C LYS A 161 32.85 -6.65 -7.21
N TYR A 162 33.45 -6.69 -6.03
CA TYR A 162 33.07 -7.58 -4.95
C TYR A 162 32.14 -6.87 -3.95
N PRO A 163 31.34 -7.61 -3.15
CA PRO A 163 30.40 -7.00 -2.20
C PRO A 163 31.03 -5.98 -1.24
N HIS A 164 32.23 -6.22 -0.75
CA HIS A 164 32.96 -5.32 0.16
C HIS A 164 33.38 -3.98 -0.47
N GLU A 165 33.39 -3.87 -1.80
CA GLU A 165 33.69 -2.64 -2.54
C GLU A 165 32.43 -1.80 -2.79
N LEU A 166 31.24 -2.26 -2.36
CA LEU A 166 29.94 -1.64 -2.63
C LEU A 166 29.35 -0.99 -1.38
N SER A 167 28.60 0.11 -1.58
CA SER A 167 27.75 0.66 -0.52
C SER A 167 26.61 -0.30 -0.18
N GLY A 168 25.98 -0.17 1.01
CA GLY A 168 24.85 -1.01 1.42
C GLY A 168 23.69 -0.98 0.42
N GLY A 169 23.35 0.21 -0.13
CA GLY A 169 22.33 0.33 -1.17
C GLY A 169 22.69 -0.40 -2.47
N MET A 170 23.96 -0.38 -2.86
CA MET A 170 24.41 -1.15 -4.03
C MET A 170 24.36 -2.66 -3.76
N GLN A 171 24.75 -3.11 -2.56
CA GLN A 171 24.63 -4.51 -2.17
C GLN A 171 23.17 -4.98 -2.21
N GLN A 172 22.23 -4.14 -1.77
CA GLN A 172 20.80 -4.44 -1.85
C GLN A 172 20.30 -4.56 -3.29
N ARG A 173 20.76 -3.68 -4.19
CA ARG A 173 20.47 -3.78 -5.63
C ARG A 173 21.02 -5.07 -6.25
N VAL A 174 22.19 -5.55 -5.81
CA VAL A 174 22.71 -6.86 -6.23
C VAL A 174 21.81 -8.00 -5.72
N GLY A 175 21.33 -7.93 -4.47
CA GLY A 175 20.38 -8.89 -3.92
C GLY A 175 19.07 -8.93 -4.71
N LEU A 176 18.55 -7.76 -5.10
CA LEU A 176 17.37 -7.62 -5.97
C LEU A 176 17.66 -8.19 -7.37
N ALA A 177 18.81 -7.85 -7.98
CA ALA A 177 19.22 -8.39 -9.28
C ALA A 177 19.29 -9.92 -9.26
N ARG A 178 19.87 -10.52 -8.21
CA ARG A 178 19.91 -11.98 -8.04
C ARG A 178 18.51 -12.58 -8.01
N ALA A 179 17.58 -11.94 -7.31
CA ALA A 179 16.19 -12.41 -7.26
C ALA A 179 15.48 -12.30 -8.61
N LEU A 180 15.76 -11.25 -9.39
CA LEU A 180 15.14 -10.98 -10.69
C LEU A 180 15.75 -11.81 -11.83
N ALA A 181 17.01 -12.25 -11.71
CA ALA A 181 17.74 -12.94 -12.78
C ALA A 181 17.07 -14.25 -13.21
N VAL A 182 16.47 -14.99 -12.28
CA VAL A 182 15.75 -16.25 -12.56
C VAL A 182 14.35 -16.03 -13.14
N ASP A 183 13.92 -14.77 -13.27
CA ASP A 183 12.60 -14.36 -13.78
C ASP A 183 11.42 -15.02 -13.02
N PRO A 184 11.36 -14.90 -11.70
CA PRO A 184 10.37 -15.59 -10.89
C PRO A 184 8.98 -14.98 -11.07
N SER A 185 7.93 -15.80 -10.94
CA SER A 185 6.55 -15.32 -10.93
C SER A 185 6.17 -14.65 -9.61
N MET A 186 6.89 -14.96 -8.50
CA MET A 186 6.71 -14.33 -7.21
C MET A 186 8.04 -14.02 -6.51
N ILE A 187 8.05 -12.91 -5.77
CA ILE A 187 9.22 -12.49 -4.98
C ILE A 187 8.76 -12.29 -3.53
N ILE A 188 9.53 -12.84 -2.60
CA ILE A 188 9.36 -12.58 -1.16
C ILE A 188 10.48 -11.66 -0.70
N MET A 189 10.15 -10.55 -0.06
CA MET A 189 11.10 -9.57 0.46
C MET A 189 10.96 -9.48 1.97
N ASP A 190 11.96 -9.96 2.72
CA ASP A 190 11.97 -9.95 4.20
C ASP A 190 12.74 -8.73 4.69
N GLU A 191 12.03 -7.64 5.04
CA GLU A 191 12.59 -6.35 5.49
C GLU A 191 13.74 -5.84 4.60
N ALA A 192 13.55 -6.00 3.29
CA ALA A 192 14.61 -5.85 2.31
C ALA A 192 15.30 -4.48 2.32
N PHE A 193 14.62 -3.41 2.75
CA PHE A 193 15.16 -2.05 2.71
C PHE A 193 15.43 -1.46 4.10
N SER A 194 15.24 -2.23 5.19
CA SER A 194 15.37 -1.74 6.57
C SER A 194 16.80 -1.31 6.94
N ALA A 195 17.82 -1.91 6.33
CA ALA A 195 19.22 -1.60 6.57
C ALA A 195 19.73 -0.35 5.80
N LEU A 196 18.87 0.29 4.99
CA LEU A 196 19.23 1.45 4.19
C LEU A 196 18.88 2.76 4.90
N ASP A 197 19.69 3.80 4.66
CA ASP A 197 19.31 5.16 5.03
C ASP A 197 18.04 5.62 4.29
N PRO A 198 17.30 6.62 4.83
CA PRO A 198 15.99 7.00 4.28
C PRO A 198 16.01 7.38 2.80
N LEU A 199 17.07 8.06 2.33
CA LEU A 199 17.17 8.50 0.95
C LEU A 199 17.35 7.28 0.01
N LYS A 200 18.28 6.41 0.32
CA LYS A 200 18.54 5.18 -0.47
C LYS A 200 17.39 4.20 -0.41
N ARG A 201 16.67 4.14 0.71
CA ARG A 201 15.44 3.34 0.83
C ARG A 201 14.40 3.83 -0.17
N ARG A 202 14.21 5.14 -0.27
CA ARG A 202 13.27 5.75 -1.22
C ARG A 202 13.65 5.46 -2.67
N GLU A 203 14.93 5.58 -3.02
CA GLU A 203 15.44 5.20 -4.34
C GLU A 203 15.17 3.72 -4.67
N MET A 204 15.35 2.82 -3.68
CA MET A 204 15.07 1.39 -3.88
C MET A 204 13.58 1.09 -4.06
N GLN A 205 12.71 1.80 -3.36
CA GLN A 205 11.26 1.71 -3.55
C GLN A 205 10.88 2.17 -4.96
N ASP A 206 11.46 3.26 -5.48
CA ASP A 206 11.24 3.73 -6.85
C ASP A 206 11.67 2.68 -7.88
N VAL A 207 12.86 2.11 -7.72
CA VAL A 207 13.34 1.01 -8.57
C VAL A 207 12.37 -0.18 -8.55
N LEU A 208 11.87 -0.57 -7.36
CA LEU A 208 10.91 -1.66 -7.23
C LEU A 208 9.58 -1.36 -7.96
N LEU A 209 9.04 -0.15 -7.77
CA LEU A 209 7.79 0.27 -8.41
C LEU A 209 7.94 0.35 -9.95
N ASP A 210 9.06 0.84 -10.45
CA ASP A 210 9.32 0.90 -11.89
C ASP A 210 9.49 -0.49 -12.52
N LEU A 211 10.13 -1.42 -11.81
CA LEU A 211 10.21 -2.83 -12.22
C LEU A 211 8.84 -3.50 -12.20
N GLN A 212 8.01 -3.17 -11.20
CA GLN A 212 6.66 -3.71 -11.07
C GLN A 212 5.74 -3.24 -12.21
N LYS A 213 5.81 -1.97 -12.60
CA LYS A 213 5.07 -1.45 -13.78
C LYS A 213 5.41 -2.17 -15.08
N LYS A 214 6.68 -2.61 -15.23
CA LYS A 214 7.15 -3.30 -16.44
C LYS A 214 6.81 -4.78 -16.48
N HIS A 215 6.75 -5.45 -15.35
CA HIS A 215 6.72 -6.92 -15.27
C HIS A 215 5.56 -7.50 -14.46
N SER A 216 4.80 -6.68 -13.71
CA SER A 216 3.62 -7.09 -12.92
C SER A 216 3.81 -8.38 -12.10
N ARG A 217 4.96 -8.53 -11.41
CA ARG A 217 5.26 -9.70 -10.57
C ARG A 217 4.46 -9.68 -9.28
N THR A 218 4.13 -10.85 -8.75
CA THR A 218 3.52 -10.95 -7.42
C THR A 218 4.59 -10.82 -6.35
N ILE A 219 4.42 -9.87 -5.42
CA ILE A 219 5.42 -9.57 -4.39
C ILE A 219 4.77 -9.66 -3.01
N ILE A 220 5.37 -10.46 -2.10
CA ILE A 220 5.10 -10.36 -0.67
C ILE A 220 6.25 -9.57 -0.05
N PHE A 221 5.94 -8.40 0.48
CA PHE A 221 6.91 -7.50 1.07
C PHE A 221 6.69 -7.40 2.59
N VAL A 222 7.68 -7.75 3.39
CA VAL A 222 7.61 -7.60 4.85
C VAL A 222 8.24 -6.28 5.24
N SER A 223 7.53 -5.46 5.98
CA SER A 223 8.02 -4.21 6.54
C SER A 223 7.48 -3.97 7.95
N HIS A 224 8.23 -3.22 8.75
CA HIS A 224 7.76 -2.60 9.98
C HIS A 224 7.60 -1.08 9.82
N ASP A 225 7.93 -0.54 8.65
CA ASP A 225 7.84 0.88 8.29
C ASP A 225 6.50 1.13 7.57
N ILE A 226 5.68 1.97 8.17
CA ILE A 226 4.32 2.24 7.68
C ILE A 226 4.38 3.10 6.41
N GLU A 227 5.27 4.09 6.34
CA GLU A 227 5.42 4.91 5.13
C GLU A 227 5.81 4.05 3.92
N GLU A 228 6.68 3.06 4.14
CA GLU A 228 7.05 2.11 3.11
C GLU A 228 5.84 1.29 2.62
N ALA A 229 5.05 0.73 3.55
CA ALA A 229 3.88 -0.05 3.19
C ALA A 229 2.81 0.76 2.46
N MET A 230 2.57 1.98 2.92
CA MET A 230 1.63 2.91 2.28
C MET A 230 2.06 3.29 0.87
N ARG A 231 3.38 3.41 0.64
CA ARG A 231 3.92 3.83 -0.65
C ARG A 231 3.91 2.73 -1.70
N ILE A 232 4.28 1.51 -1.32
CA ILE A 232 4.49 0.43 -2.29
C ILE A 232 3.37 -0.60 -2.32
N GLY A 233 2.59 -0.72 -1.23
CA GLY A 233 1.59 -1.77 -1.07
C GLY A 233 0.32 -1.54 -1.90
N SER A 234 -0.05 -2.51 -2.70
CA SER A 234 -1.41 -2.56 -3.28
C SER A 234 -2.43 -2.90 -2.20
N ARG A 235 -2.10 -3.88 -1.34
CA ARG A 235 -2.82 -4.23 -0.12
C ARG A 235 -1.83 -4.48 1.00
N ILE A 236 -2.30 -4.25 2.23
CA ILE A 236 -1.53 -4.42 3.45
C ILE A 236 -2.23 -5.44 4.35
N GLY A 237 -1.47 -6.40 4.87
CA GLY A 237 -1.89 -7.32 5.93
C GLY A 237 -1.21 -6.98 7.24
N ILE A 238 -1.99 -6.72 8.29
CA ILE A 238 -1.47 -6.33 9.61
C ILE A 238 -1.48 -7.53 10.54
N MET A 239 -0.30 -7.86 11.07
CA MET A 239 -0.11 -8.95 12.01
C MET A 239 0.12 -8.46 13.43
N GLU A 240 -0.55 -9.12 14.38
CA GLU A 240 -0.33 -8.96 15.81
C GLU A 240 -0.31 -10.32 16.47
N GLY A 241 0.70 -10.59 17.31
CA GLY A 241 0.77 -11.83 18.09
C GLY A 241 0.57 -13.11 17.25
N GLY A 242 1.06 -13.19 16.00
CA GLY A 242 0.93 -14.35 15.10
C GLY A 242 -0.42 -14.50 14.43
N LYS A 243 -1.34 -13.56 14.60
CA LYS A 243 -2.63 -13.50 13.89
C LYS A 243 -2.60 -12.41 12.83
N LEU A 244 -3.37 -12.58 11.78
CA LEU A 244 -3.66 -11.54 10.79
C LEU A 244 -4.92 -10.80 11.27
N ILE A 245 -4.76 -9.52 11.61
CA ILE A 245 -5.82 -8.71 12.21
C ILE A 245 -6.69 -8.07 11.14
N GLN A 246 -6.06 -7.51 10.11
CA GLN A 246 -6.75 -6.83 9.02
C GLN A 246 -5.98 -7.00 7.71
N VAL A 247 -6.72 -7.08 6.60
CA VAL A 247 -6.21 -6.98 5.24
C VAL A 247 -7.06 -5.98 4.48
N GLY A 248 -6.43 -5.04 3.81
CA GLY A 248 -7.13 -4.03 3.01
C GLY A 248 -6.14 -3.22 2.18
N THR A 249 -6.65 -2.35 1.32
CA THR A 249 -5.85 -1.30 0.69
C THR A 249 -5.34 -0.33 1.78
N PRO A 250 -4.25 0.41 1.53
CA PRO A 250 -3.79 1.45 2.44
C PRO A 250 -4.91 2.38 2.90
N GLN A 251 -5.77 2.77 1.99
CA GLN A 251 -6.93 3.61 2.25
C GLN A 251 -7.95 2.96 3.18
N GLU A 252 -8.39 1.72 2.86
CA GLU A 252 -9.39 1.00 3.68
C GLU A 252 -8.93 0.84 5.13
N ILE A 253 -7.63 0.61 5.35
CA ILE A 253 -7.07 0.45 6.69
C ILE A 253 -7.09 1.77 7.48
N ILE A 254 -6.79 2.89 6.83
CA ILE A 254 -6.85 4.22 7.47
C ILE A 254 -8.30 4.61 7.78
N GLU A 255 -9.22 4.37 6.84
CA GLU A 255 -10.61 4.78 6.98
C GLU A 255 -11.39 3.90 7.96
N ASN A 256 -11.13 2.60 7.96
CA ASN A 256 -11.87 1.61 8.71
C ASN A 256 -10.93 0.65 9.46
N PRO A 257 -10.16 1.16 10.47
CA PRO A 257 -9.29 0.31 11.25
C PRO A 257 -10.10 -0.74 12.04
N ALA A 258 -9.70 -2.02 11.95
CA ALA A 258 -10.44 -3.14 12.55
C ALA A 258 -10.50 -3.07 14.07
N ASN A 259 -9.52 -2.47 14.71
CA ASN A 259 -9.45 -2.31 16.18
C ASN A 259 -8.50 -1.16 16.56
N ASP A 260 -8.39 -0.89 17.86
CA ASP A 260 -7.52 0.17 18.38
C ASP A 260 -6.03 -0.10 18.13
N TYR A 261 -5.60 -1.35 18.05
CA TYR A 261 -4.22 -1.68 17.68
C TYR A 261 -3.89 -1.16 16.28
N VAL A 262 -4.75 -1.45 15.30
CA VAL A 262 -4.58 -0.96 13.92
C VAL A 262 -4.67 0.56 13.88
N ARG A 263 -5.65 1.17 14.56
CA ARG A 263 -5.81 2.63 14.63
C ARG A 263 -4.55 3.28 15.19
N ASN A 264 -4.05 2.81 16.33
CA ASN A 264 -2.87 3.36 16.97
C ASN A 264 -1.59 3.13 16.17
N PHE A 265 -1.52 2.02 15.43
CA PHE A 265 -0.39 1.71 14.56
C PHE A 265 -0.24 2.76 13.46
N PHE A 266 -1.34 3.27 12.89
CA PHE A 266 -1.34 4.26 11.81
C PHE A 266 -1.42 5.72 12.30
N ASN A 267 -1.75 5.99 13.57
CA ASN A 267 -1.82 7.35 14.12
C ASN A 267 -0.50 8.12 14.08
N THR A 268 0.64 7.44 13.94
CA THR A 268 1.97 8.06 13.85
C THR A 268 2.32 8.54 12.43
N VAL A 269 1.48 8.20 11.45
CA VAL A 269 1.74 8.53 10.03
C VAL A 269 1.00 9.80 9.65
N ASP A 270 1.68 10.68 8.95
CA ASP A 270 1.05 11.81 8.28
C ASP A 270 0.18 11.29 7.11
N CYS A 271 -1.09 10.98 7.44
CA CYS A 271 -2.08 10.48 6.48
C CYS A 271 -2.33 11.47 5.32
N SER A 272 -1.96 12.75 5.46
CA SER A 272 -2.15 13.75 4.42
C SER A 272 -1.41 13.42 3.11
N ARG A 273 -0.34 12.65 3.20
CA ARG A 273 0.46 12.22 2.04
C ARG A 273 -0.17 11.08 1.23
N TYR A 274 -1.12 10.36 1.82
CA TYR A 274 -1.69 9.14 1.25
C TYR A 274 -3.17 9.26 0.94
N LEU A 275 -3.82 10.31 1.43
CA LEU A 275 -5.20 10.62 1.10
C LEU A 275 -5.27 11.53 -0.13
N THR A 276 -6.40 11.43 -0.85
CA THR A 276 -6.69 12.25 -2.02
C THR A 276 -7.89 13.15 -1.80
N ALA A 277 -8.06 14.13 -2.69
CA ALA A 277 -9.21 15.03 -2.68
C ALA A 277 -10.55 14.28 -2.70
N GLY A 278 -10.63 13.21 -3.51
CA GLY A 278 -11.82 12.38 -3.64
C GLY A 278 -12.27 11.72 -2.33
N GLN A 279 -11.31 11.43 -1.44
CA GLN A 279 -11.57 10.79 -0.15
C GLN A 279 -12.07 11.77 0.94
N LEU A 280 -11.77 13.05 0.77
CA LEU A 280 -12.20 14.10 1.70
C LEU A 280 -13.44 14.85 1.25
N LYS A 281 -13.81 14.74 -0.03
CA LYS A 281 -14.98 15.43 -0.55
C LYS A 281 -16.25 15.09 0.24
N SER A 282 -17.13 16.03 0.32
CA SER A 282 -18.46 15.88 0.91
C SER A 282 -19.48 16.71 0.13
N ASP A 283 -20.76 16.34 0.21
CA ASP A 283 -21.86 17.09 -0.39
C ASP A 283 -22.34 18.24 0.51
N SER A 284 -21.46 18.76 1.37
CA SER A 284 -21.82 19.75 2.40
C SER A 284 -22.06 21.16 1.85
N VAL A 285 -21.73 21.42 0.59
CA VAL A 285 -21.91 22.74 -0.05
C VAL A 285 -23.16 22.71 -0.93
N PRO A 286 -24.11 23.64 -0.77
CA PRO A 286 -25.29 23.72 -1.62
C PRO A 286 -24.95 23.92 -3.09
N LEU A 287 -25.61 23.15 -3.96
CA LEU A 287 -25.42 23.13 -5.40
C LEU A 287 -26.61 23.76 -6.11
N PHE A 288 -26.35 24.61 -7.10
CA PHE A 288 -27.35 25.21 -7.96
C PHE A 288 -27.02 24.97 -9.44
N VAL A 289 -28.06 24.61 -10.21
CA VAL A 289 -27.88 24.32 -11.64
C VAL A 289 -28.18 25.56 -12.47
N HIS A 290 -27.26 25.86 -13.39
CA HIS A 290 -27.41 26.92 -14.39
C HIS A 290 -27.96 26.32 -15.70
N ASN A 291 -29.25 26.58 -16.00
CA ASN A 291 -29.97 26.08 -17.19
C ASN A 291 -30.15 27.23 -18.22
N GLY A 292 -29.06 27.88 -18.63
CA GLY A 292 -29.13 29.05 -19.49
C GLY A 292 -29.69 30.33 -18.84
N LYS A 293 -30.22 30.22 -17.61
CA LYS A 293 -30.57 31.38 -16.75
C LYS A 293 -29.89 31.24 -15.42
N ALA A 294 -29.39 32.37 -14.91
CA ALA A 294 -28.80 32.41 -13.57
C ALA A 294 -29.83 32.00 -12.54
N PRO A 295 -29.47 31.26 -11.48
CA PRO A 295 -30.36 31.04 -10.34
C PRO A 295 -30.80 32.36 -9.74
N ASP A 296 -32.01 32.39 -9.22
CA ASP A 296 -32.53 33.60 -8.54
C ASP A 296 -31.69 33.89 -7.28
N ALA A 297 -31.16 35.10 -7.20
CA ALA A 297 -30.30 35.55 -6.12
C ALA A 297 -30.99 35.44 -4.75
N GLN A 298 -32.25 35.77 -4.68
CA GLN A 298 -33.04 35.70 -3.47
C GLN A 298 -33.22 34.25 -2.98
N MET A 299 -33.52 33.33 -3.92
CA MET A 299 -33.63 31.90 -3.62
C MET A 299 -32.26 31.31 -3.11
N VAL A 300 -31.16 31.67 -3.75
CA VAL A 300 -29.83 31.19 -3.33
C VAL A 300 -29.48 31.73 -1.94
N CYS A 301 -29.76 33.03 -1.68
CA CYS A 301 -29.52 33.67 -0.38
C CYS A 301 -30.32 32.98 0.74
N GLN A 302 -31.63 32.80 0.54
CA GLN A 302 -32.51 32.13 1.53
C GLN A 302 -32.06 30.68 1.80
N LYS A 303 -31.65 29.94 0.78
CA LYS A 303 -31.19 28.55 0.93
C LYS A 303 -29.87 28.48 1.69
N LEU A 304 -28.95 29.40 1.43
CA LEU A 304 -27.66 29.48 2.17
C LEU A 304 -27.89 29.80 3.65
N GLN A 305 -28.79 30.79 3.95
CA GLN A 305 -29.17 31.16 5.32
C GLN A 305 -29.87 29.99 6.05
N ALA A 306 -30.79 29.32 5.40
CA ALA A 306 -31.53 28.19 5.99
C ALA A 306 -30.62 26.98 6.31
N LEU A 307 -29.55 26.79 5.56
CA LEU A 307 -28.59 25.70 5.74
C LEU A 307 -27.36 26.10 6.58
N ASP A 308 -27.28 27.35 7.04
CA ASP A 308 -26.12 27.92 7.74
C ASP A 308 -24.82 27.72 6.94
N LYS A 309 -24.87 28.07 5.64
CA LYS A 309 -23.73 27.94 4.73
C LYS A 309 -23.31 29.29 4.18
N HIS A 310 -21.98 29.50 4.12
CA HIS A 310 -21.38 30.73 3.60
C HIS A 310 -21.09 30.73 2.11
N TYR A 311 -21.12 29.56 1.46
CA TYR A 311 -20.78 29.37 0.05
C TYR A 311 -21.78 28.45 -0.64
N ALA A 312 -22.05 28.74 -1.93
CA ALA A 312 -22.74 27.84 -2.85
C ALA A 312 -21.90 27.59 -4.10
N PHE A 313 -22.09 26.44 -4.70
CA PHE A 313 -21.48 26.12 -6.00
C PHE A 313 -22.52 26.16 -7.11
N ILE A 314 -22.09 26.55 -8.29
CA ILE A 314 -22.88 26.61 -9.49
C ILE A 314 -22.31 25.63 -10.50
N VAL A 315 -23.16 24.77 -11.06
CA VAL A 315 -22.84 23.81 -12.10
C VAL A 315 -23.75 24.03 -13.31
N ASP A 316 -23.34 23.55 -14.47
CA ASP A 316 -24.21 23.49 -15.65
C ASP A 316 -25.08 22.22 -15.66
N GLU A 317 -25.94 22.08 -16.70
CA GLU A 317 -26.81 20.92 -16.91
C GLU A 317 -26.04 19.59 -17.03
N LYS A 318 -24.75 19.64 -17.39
CA LYS A 318 -23.87 18.48 -17.50
C LYS A 318 -23.08 18.21 -16.22
N ASN A 319 -23.40 18.95 -15.13
CA ASN A 319 -22.71 18.91 -13.84
C ASN A 319 -21.26 19.40 -13.87
N ASN A 320 -20.87 20.21 -14.86
CA ASN A 320 -19.53 20.84 -14.85
C ASN A 320 -19.55 22.04 -13.90
N PHE A 321 -18.49 22.18 -13.11
CA PHE A 321 -18.32 23.31 -12.20
C PHE A 321 -18.18 24.62 -12.98
N ARG A 322 -18.95 25.65 -12.61
CA ARG A 322 -18.94 26.97 -13.23
C ARG A 322 -18.37 28.07 -12.34
N GLY A 323 -18.49 27.90 -11.03
CA GLY A 323 -17.95 28.82 -10.06
C GLY A 323 -18.60 28.71 -8.69
N SER A 324 -18.12 29.49 -7.74
CA SER A 324 -18.67 29.61 -6.40
C SER A 324 -19.19 31.03 -6.14
N ILE A 325 -20.12 31.14 -5.19
CA ILE A 325 -20.63 32.43 -4.74
C ILE A 325 -20.68 32.43 -3.21
N SER A 326 -20.29 33.54 -2.57
CA SER A 326 -20.38 33.71 -1.13
C SER A 326 -21.74 34.31 -0.73
N LEU A 327 -22.21 33.97 0.49
CA LEU A 327 -23.40 34.54 1.08
C LEU A 327 -23.35 36.08 1.17
N GLU A 328 -22.21 36.64 1.55
CA GLU A 328 -22.03 38.10 1.62
C GLU A 328 -22.26 38.76 0.27
N LYS A 329 -21.69 38.22 -0.79
CA LYS A 329 -21.81 38.80 -2.14
C LYS A 329 -23.24 38.69 -2.67
N ILE A 330 -23.94 37.58 -2.38
CA ILE A 330 -25.32 37.41 -2.82
C ILE A 330 -26.29 38.27 -2.01
N ALA A 331 -26.03 38.48 -0.72
CA ALA A 331 -26.84 39.37 0.13
C ALA A 331 -26.78 40.82 -0.39
N LEU A 332 -25.60 41.31 -0.74
CA LEU A 332 -25.44 42.63 -1.35
C LEU A 332 -26.19 42.80 -2.69
N LEU A 333 -26.25 41.74 -3.49
CA LEU A 333 -27.02 41.77 -4.75
C LEU A 333 -28.52 41.83 -4.51
N VAL A 334 -29.00 41.08 -3.54
CA VAL A 334 -30.43 41.06 -3.14
C VAL A 334 -30.86 42.43 -2.58
N GLU A 335 -30.06 43.00 -1.65
CA GLU A 335 -30.31 44.35 -1.08
C GLU A 335 -30.30 45.45 -2.16
N GLY A 336 -29.39 45.33 -3.14
CA GLY A 336 -29.28 46.27 -4.26
C GLY A 336 -30.33 46.08 -5.36
N GLY A 337 -31.24 45.12 -5.23
CA GLY A 337 -32.28 44.82 -6.24
C GLY A 337 -31.68 44.37 -7.59
N ARG A 338 -30.46 43.82 -7.59
CA ARG A 338 -29.75 43.41 -8.80
C ARG A 338 -29.95 41.92 -9.08
N THR A 339 -30.03 41.57 -10.35
CA THR A 339 -30.06 40.18 -10.79
C THR A 339 -28.64 39.55 -10.68
N LEU A 340 -28.57 38.26 -10.42
CA LEU A 340 -27.33 37.51 -10.36
C LEU A 340 -26.77 37.38 -11.80
N ASP A 341 -25.69 38.13 -12.06
CA ASP A 341 -24.87 37.96 -13.28
C ASP A 341 -23.75 36.99 -12.95
N LEU A 342 -23.84 35.76 -13.50
CA LEU A 342 -22.87 34.71 -13.24
C LEU A 342 -21.45 35.07 -13.68
N GLU A 343 -21.29 35.84 -14.75
CA GLU A 343 -19.97 36.21 -15.25
C GLU A 343 -19.26 37.21 -14.34
N GLN A 344 -20.01 38.13 -13.74
CA GLN A 344 -19.46 39.21 -12.90
C GLN A 344 -19.42 38.84 -11.41
N ASN A 345 -20.31 37.97 -10.93
CA ASN A 345 -20.51 37.73 -9.50
C ASN A 345 -19.93 36.42 -9.00
N LEU A 346 -19.53 35.48 -9.85
CA LEU A 346 -18.85 34.25 -9.41
C LEU A 346 -17.43 34.53 -8.95
N LEU A 347 -17.02 33.79 -7.92
CA LEU A 347 -15.62 33.70 -7.50
C LEU A 347 -14.89 32.79 -8.49
N LYS A 348 -14.26 33.36 -9.50
CA LYS A 348 -13.54 32.62 -10.55
C LYS A 348 -12.14 32.12 -10.13
N HIS A 349 -11.67 32.50 -8.96
CA HIS A 349 -10.33 32.17 -8.46
C HIS A 349 -10.26 30.86 -7.68
N ILE A 350 -11.39 30.18 -7.48
CA ILE A 350 -11.41 28.85 -6.84
C ILE A 350 -11.42 27.79 -7.95
N ASP A 351 -10.24 27.35 -8.33
CA ASP A 351 -10.11 26.28 -9.33
C ASP A 351 -10.50 24.92 -8.72
N PRO A 352 -11.29 24.10 -9.42
CA PRO A 352 -11.60 22.76 -8.99
C PRO A 352 -10.35 21.89 -8.98
N VAL A 353 -10.34 20.88 -8.09
CA VAL A 353 -9.27 19.90 -7.99
C VAL A 353 -9.76 18.52 -8.43
N PRO A 354 -8.92 17.73 -9.12
CA PRO A 354 -9.28 16.37 -9.48
C PRO A 354 -9.30 15.46 -8.24
N GLU A 355 -10.12 14.41 -8.27
CA GLU A 355 -10.28 13.45 -7.15
C GLU A 355 -8.97 12.77 -6.72
N ASP A 356 -8.05 12.56 -7.64
CA ASP A 356 -6.76 11.90 -7.42
C ASP A 356 -5.66 12.84 -6.90
N LEU A 357 -5.95 14.16 -6.76
CA LEU A 357 -4.98 15.12 -6.22
C LEU A 357 -4.61 14.76 -4.78
N PRO A 358 -3.30 14.60 -4.45
CA PRO A 358 -2.86 14.34 -3.08
C PRO A 358 -3.29 15.42 -2.10
N LEU A 359 -3.63 15.01 -0.87
CA LEU A 359 -4.17 15.90 0.14
C LEU A 359 -3.23 17.03 0.57
N ASP A 360 -1.92 16.80 0.58
CA ASP A 360 -0.93 17.84 0.84
C ASP A 360 -1.05 19.04 -0.13
N SER A 361 -1.30 18.76 -1.41
CA SER A 361 -1.56 19.77 -2.43
C SER A 361 -2.91 20.47 -2.24
N VAL A 362 -3.93 19.74 -1.74
CA VAL A 362 -5.23 20.32 -1.39
C VAL A 362 -5.10 21.25 -0.19
N ILE A 363 -4.32 20.87 0.83
CA ILE A 363 -4.07 21.69 2.01
C ILE A 363 -3.49 23.06 1.63
N GLN A 364 -2.48 23.08 0.74
CA GLN A 364 -1.89 24.33 0.27
C GLN A 364 -2.94 25.26 -0.38
N ARG A 365 -3.85 24.70 -1.17
CA ARG A 365 -4.94 25.46 -1.81
C ARG A 365 -5.99 25.92 -0.81
N LEU A 366 -6.34 25.09 0.21
CA LEU A 366 -7.27 25.47 1.27
C LEU A 366 -6.74 26.59 2.18
N VAL A 367 -5.44 26.71 2.34
CA VAL A 367 -4.83 27.82 3.11
C VAL A 367 -5.03 29.15 2.38
N ILE A 368 -4.88 29.16 1.06
CA ILE A 368 -4.96 30.37 0.22
C ILE A 368 -6.42 30.78 -0.01
N ASN A 369 -7.33 29.80 -0.17
CA ASN A 369 -8.73 30.07 -0.49
C ASN A 369 -9.57 30.31 0.77
N GLU A 370 -10.47 31.29 0.72
CA GLU A 370 -11.40 31.59 1.82
C GLU A 370 -12.55 30.57 1.90
N GLY A 371 -12.96 30.01 0.75
CA GLY A 371 -14.07 29.08 0.62
C GLY A 371 -13.66 27.61 0.46
N PRO A 372 -14.64 26.68 0.45
CA PRO A 372 -14.41 25.28 0.17
C PRO A 372 -13.92 25.08 -1.26
N ILE A 373 -13.07 24.07 -1.47
CA ILE A 373 -12.54 23.71 -2.80
C ILE A 373 -13.47 22.71 -3.47
N PRO A 374 -13.93 22.97 -4.72
CA PRO A 374 -14.69 22.00 -5.49
C PRO A 374 -13.81 20.86 -5.98
N VAL A 375 -14.35 19.64 -5.99
CA VAL A 375 -13.69 18.43 -6.49
C VAL A 375 -14.41 17.98 -7.76
N ILE A 376 -13.63 17.58 -8.77
CA ILE A 376 -14.13 17.08 -10.05
C ILE A 376 -13.65 15.65 -10.30
N ASP A 377 -14.49 14.86 -10.97
CA ASP A 377 -14.17 13.51 -11.41
C ASP A 377 -13.23 13.52 -12.64
N GLN A 378 -12.86 12.34 -13.11
CA GLN A 378 -12.00 12.17 -14.31
C GLN A 378 -12.64 12.72 -15.61
N SER A 379 -13.95 12.91 -15.63
CA SER A 379 -14.69 13.51 -16.76
C SER A 379 -14.82 15.04 -16.64
N GLY A 380 -14.27 15.66 -15.59
CA GLY A 380 -14.37 17.08 -15.31
C GLY A 380 -15.71 17.52 -14.66
N ARG A 381 -16.54 16.57 -14.19
CA ARG A 381 -17.82 16.86 -13.54
C ARG A 381 -17.62 17.08 -12.05
N TYR A 382 -18.40 17.99 -11.49
CA TYR A 382 -18.42 18.20 -10.05
C TYR A 382 -18.80 16.91 -9.30
N SER A 383 -18.02 16.57 -8.30
CA SER A 383 -18.16 15.34 -7.53
C SER A 383 -18.20 15.56 -6.01
N GLY A 384 -18.05 16.79 -5.54
CA GLY A 384 -18.13 17.15 -4.13
C GLY A 384 -17.27 18.36 -3.78
N ALA A 385 -17.12 18.67 -2.49
CA ALA A 385 -16.35 19.80 -1.98
C ALA A 385 -15.52 19.42 -0.76
N ILE A 386 -14.40 20.11 -0.57
CA ILE A 386 -13.56 20.01 0.63
C ILE A 386 -13.57 21.34 1.37
N SER A 387 -14.03 21.33 2.61
CA SER A 387 -14.00 22.48 3.51
C SER A 387 -12.85 22.35 4.53
N LYS A 388 -12.40 23.50 5.09
CA LYS A 388 -11.40 23.52 6.18
C LYS A 388 -11.85 22.70 7.40
N GLY A 389 -13.14 22.76 7.75
CA GLY A 389 -13.70 21.97 8.85
C GLY A 389 -13.61 20.47 8.60
N ARG A 390 -13.98 20.02 7.37
CA ARG A 390 -13.88 18.60 6.99
C ARG A 390 -12.44 18.09 7.04
N LEU A 391 -11.50 18.90 6.55
CA LEU A 391 -10.07 18.57 6.65
C LEU A 391 -9.63 18.41 8.11
N LEU A 392 -9.97 19.37 8.98
CA LEU A 392 -9.59 19.32 10.40
C LEU A 392 -10.20 18.13 11.15
N SER A 393 -11.48 17.82 10.93
CA SER A 393 -12.11 16.62 11.50
C SER A 393 -11.35 15.35 11.08
N ARG A 394 -11.03 15.24 9.79
CA ARG A 394 -10.33 14.05 9.29
C ARG A 394 -8.89 13.91 9.83
N LEU A 395 -8.16 15.00 9.98
CA LEU A 395 -6.81 15.00 10.57
C LEU A 395 -6.83 14.67 12.06
N ARG A 396 -7.96 14.90 12.76
CA ARG A 396 -8.14 14.54 14.18
C ARG A 396 -8.62 13.08 14.36
N GLY A 397 -8.94 12.38 13.28
CA GLY A 397 -9.46 11.01 13.36
C GLY A 397 -10.94 10.91 13.73
N GLU A 398 -11.70 12.00 13.50
CA GLU A 398 -13.16 12.09 13.72
C GLU A 398 -13.93 11.78 12.44
#